data_072f10cba9593f090d330fe555ad843c
#
_entry.id   072f10cba9593f090d330fe555ad843c
#
_cell.length_a   1.000
_cell.length_b   1.000
_cell.length_c   1.000
_cell.angle_alpha   90.00
_cell.angle_beta   90.00
_cell.angle_gamma   90.00
#
_symmetry.space_group_name_H-M   'P 1'
#
loop_
_entity.id
_entity.type
_entity.pdbx_description
1 polymer ?
#
loop_
_entity_poly.entity_id
_entity_poly.type
_entity_poly.pdbx_seq_one_letter_code
_entity_poly.pdbx_strand_id
1 'polypeptide(L)'
;MRVKXTQMNXPNLWKWGTLILGLVIICSASNNLWVTVYYGVPVWKEAKTTLFCASDAKAYETEVHNVWATHACVPTDPNPQEIXMENVTENFNMWNNDMAEQMHEDVISLWDQSLKPCVKLTPLCVTLTCTNVNKTVSKSDNETIQEIRNCSFNATTLLKDKKKTVYALFYRLDIVPLNDGKYRLINCNTSAITQACPKVTFDPIPIHYCTXAGYAILKCNDTRFNGTGQCHNVSTVQCTHGIKPVVSTQLLLNGSLAEGDIIIKSENLTNNVKTIIVHLNESVEIVCTRPNNNTRKSIRIGPGQTFYATGDIIGDIRQAHCNISKGKWNETLQKISKKLIEHFPNKTIKFEASSGGDLEITTHSFNCRGEFFYCNTSGLFNSTYLSNGTYNGTADESNSSSITIPCRIKQIINMWQEVGRAMYAPPIEGNITCKSNITGLLLVRDGGEEQNGTGNDTEIFRPGGG
;
A
#
# COMPACT_ATOMS: atom_id res chain seq x y z
N MET A 1 -8.21 -28.77 -3.08
CA MET A 1 -7.97 -30.17 -2.69
C MET A 1 -6.77 -30.71 -3.43
N ARG A 2 -5.86 -31.33 -2.73
CA ARG A 2 -4.65 -31.84 -3.35
C ARG A 2 -4.76 -33.34 -3.64
N VAL A 3 -4.44 -33.71 -4.86
CA VAL A 3 -4.47 -35.10 -5.28
C VAL A 3 -3.15 -35.75 -4.91
N LYS A 4 -3.25 -36.88 -4.20
CA LYS A 4 -2.04 -37.61 -3.85
C LYS A 4 -1.78 -38.67 -4.91
N UNK A 5 -0.79 -38.80 -5.53
CA UNK A 5 -0.56 -39.51 -6.28
C UNK A 5 0.25 -40.33 -5.74
N THR A 6 -0.03 -41.37 -5.65
CA THR A 6 0.84 -42.49 -5.24
C THR A 6 1.33 -43.20 -6.47
N GLN A 7 2.57 -42.98 -6.75
CA GLN A 7 3.20 -43.60 -7.89
C GLN A 7 3.82 -44.95 -7.47
N MET A 8 3.70 -45.95 -8.33
CA MET A 8 4.38 -47.19 -8.09
C MET A 8 5.89 -46.93 -8.07
N ASN A 9 6.45 -47.31 -6.97
CA ASN A 9 7.86 -47.04 -6.71
C ASN A 9 8.77 -47.95 -7.52
N UNK A 10 9.64 -47.59 -8.12
CA UNK A 10 10.20 -48.01 -8.56
C UNK A 10 11.17 -47.82 -8.55
N PRO A 11 11.97 -47.33 -7.71
CA PRO A 11 13.37 -46.88 -7.77
C PRO A 11 14.34 -47.93 -8.25
N ASN A 12 13.93 -49.17 -8.22
CA ASN A 12 14.79 -50.24 -8.67
C ASN A 12 15.03 -50.26 -10.16
N LEU A 13 14.15 -49.60 -10.91
CA LEU A 13 14.34 -49.50 -12.35
C LEU A 13 15.63 -48.77 -12.71
N TRP A 14 16.06 -47.86 -11.88
CA TRP A 14 17.27 -47.08 -12.14
C TRP A 14 18.53 -47.80 -11.78
N LYS A 15 18.43 -48.84 -10.97
CA LYS A 15 19.61 -49.56 -10.48
C LYS A 15 20.03 -50.73 -11.37
N TRP A 16 19.19 -51.13 -12.30
CA TRP A 16 19.35 -52.38 -12.98
C TRP A 16 19.93 -52.25 -14.38
N GLY A 17 20.65 -51.23 -14.66
CA GLY A 17 21.47 -51.12 -15.85
C GLY A 17 20.74 -51.38 -17.15
N THR A 18 21.23 -52.31 -17.93
CA THR A 18 20.63 -52.63 -19.22
C THR A 18 19.25 -53.25 -19.13
N LEU A 19 18.94 -53.86 -18.00
CA LEU A 19 17.57 -54.31 -17.76
C LEU A 19 16.63 -53.14 -17.72
N ILE A 20 17.11 -51.99 -17.27
CA ILE A 20 16.29 -50.80 -17.25
C ILE A 20 15.85 -50.40 -18.65
N LEU A 21 16.75 -50.50 -19.62
CA LEU A 21 16.43 -50.14 -20.99
C LEU A 21 15.33 -51.06 -21.53
N GLY A 22 15.46 -52.35 -21.30
CA GLY A 22 14.43 -53.28 -21.73
C GLY A 22 13.10 -53.05 -21.00
N LEU A 23 13.16 -52.85 -19.70
CA LEU A 23 11.96 -52.58 -18.92
C LEU A 23 11.32 -51.26 -19.28
N VAL A 24 12.16 -50.26 -19.55
CA VAL A 24 11.61 -48.95 -19.98
C VAL A 24 10.93 -49.09 -21.32
N ILE A 25 11.51 -49.86 -22.23
CA ILE A 25 10.88 -50.07 -23.53
C ILE A 25 9.54 -50.82 -23.35
N ILE A 26 9.52 -51.82 -22.50
CA ILE A 26 8.29 -52.57 -22.22
C ILE A 26 7.25 -51.66 -21.57
N CYS A 27 7.65 -50.91 -20.61
CA CYS A 27 6.75 -49.97 -19.94
C CYS A 27 6.23 -48.88 -20.88
N SER A 28 7.13 -48.39 -21.74
CA SER A 28 6.73 -47.39 -22.73
C SER A 28 5.77 -47.99 -23.76
N ALA A 29 6.10 -49.22 -24.20
CA ALA A 29 5.27 -49.87 -25.20
C ALA A 29 3.92 -50.30 -24.65
N SER A 30 3.85 -50.65 -23.38
CA SER A 30 2.63 -51.16 -22.77
C SER A 30 1.78 -50.05 -22.13
N ASN A 31 2.31 -48.81 -21.98
CA ASN A 31 1.64 -47.74 -21.29
C ASN A 31 1.17 -48.11 -19.90
N ASN A 32 1.94 -48.89 -19.17
CA ASN A 32 1.52 -49.44 -17.90
C ASN A 32 2.16 -48.72 -16.71
N LEU A 33 2.23 -47.39 -16.81
CA LEU A 33 2.57 -46.59 -15.65
C LEU A 33 1.28 -46.22 -14.92
N TRP A 34 1.14 -46.74 -13.73
CA TRP A 34 -0.07 -46.55 -12.96
C TRP A 34 0.20 -45.61 -11.82
N VAL A 35 -0.73 -44.64 -11.63
CA VAL A 35 -0.71 -43.73 -10.52
C VAL A 35 -2.06 -43.85 -9.82
N THR A 36 -2.01 -44.12 -8.52
CA THR A 36 -3.24 -44.14 -7.71
C THR A 36 -3.50 -42.75 -7.19
N VAL A 37 -4.71 -42.27 -7.46
CA VAL A 37 -5.10 -40.90 -7.08
C VAL A 37 -6.26 -41.01 -6.11
N TYR A 38 -6.07 -40.41 -4.94
CA TYR A 38 -7.12 -40.35 -3.92
C TYR A 38 -7.65 -38.93 -3.83
N TYR A 39 -8.95 -38.80 -3.84
CA TYR A 39 -9.62 -37.50 -3.74
C TYR A 39 -10.26 -37.34 -2.37
N GLY A 40 -10.31 -36.12 -1.89
CA GLY A 40 -11.01 -35.81 -0.65
C GLY A 40 -10.29 -36.22 0.62
N VAL A 41 -9.02 -36.54 0.53
CA VAL A 41 -8.23 -36.89 1.72
C VAL A 41 -7.54 -35.63 2.26
N PRO A 42 -7.42 -35.51 3.59
CA PRO A 42 -6.77 -34.33 4.17
C PRO A 42 -5.23 -34.46 4.18
N VAL A 43 -4.68 -34.62 3.01
CA VAL A 43 -3.23 -34.78 2.82
C VAL A 43 -2.79 -33.78 1.77
N TRP A 44 -1.77 -32.99 2.11
CA TRP A 44 -1.28 -31.97 1.20
C TRP A 44 0.21 -31.78 1.37
N LYS A 45 0.77 -31.08 0.42
CA LYS A 45 2.17 -30.69 0.40
C LYS A 45 2.24 -29.25 -0.06
N GLU A 46 3.13 -28.47 0.53
CA GLU A 46 3.31 -27.10 0.12
C GLU A 46 3.76 -27.02 -1.32
N ALA A 47 3.13 -26.12 -2.08
CA ALA A 47 3.46 -25.95 -3.49
C ALA A 47 3.21 -24.50 -3.89
N LYS A 48 3.96 -24.07 -4.89
CA LYS A 48 3.76 -22.76 -5.48
C LYS A 48 2.94 -22.91 -6.75
N THR A 49 1.98 -22.02 -6.93
CA THR A 49 1.16 -22.00 -8.13
C THR A 49 0.69 -20.59 -8.39
N THR A 50 0.32 -20.34 -9.63
CA THR A 50 -0.25 -19.05 -9.98
C THR A 50 -1.71 -19.01 -9.56
N LEU A 51 -2.06 -18.02 -8.75
CA LEU A 51 -3.43 -17.80 -8.32
C LEU A 51 -4.10 -16.82 -9.30
N PHE A 52 -5.42 -16.92 -9.40
CA PHE A 52 -6.18 -15.97 -10.19
C PHE A 52 -7.03 -15.10 -9.27
N CYS A 53 -7.42 -13.93 -9.77
CA CYS A 53 -8.22 -13.02 -8.96
C CYS A 53 -9.69 -13.14 -9.31
N ALA A 54 -10.53 -12.89 -8.31
CA ALA A 54 -11.96 -12.76 -8.47
C ALA A 54 -12.41 -11.47 -7.81
N SER A 55 -13.38 -10.80 -8.40
CA SER A 55 -13.92 -9.58 -7.84
C SER A 55 -15.42 -9.51 -8.09
N ASP A 56 -16.06 -8.59 -7.39
CA ASP A 56 -17.51 -8.46 -7.50
C ASP A 56 -17.89 -7.96 -8.90
N ALA A 57 -18.95 -8.56 -9.46
CA ALA A 57 -19.39 -8.25 -10.81
C ALA A 57 -19.89 -6.81 -10.97
N LYS A 58 -20.22 -6.15 -9.88
CA LYS A 58 -20.71 -4.77 -9.93
C LYS A 58 -19.66 -3.80 -10.47
N ALA A 59 -18.39 -4.18 -10.44
CA ALA A 59 -17.34 -3.34 -10.99
C ALA A 59 -17.46 -3.15 -12.49
N TYR A 60 -18.16 -4.03 -13.16
CA TYR A 60 -18.32 -3.96 -14.62
C TYR A 60 -19.47 -3.07 -15.06
N GLU A 61 -20.31 -2.61 -14.16
CA GLU A 61 -21.50 -1.85 -14.51
C GLU A 61 -21.27 -0.35 -14.59
N THR A 62 -20.13 0.15 -14.17
CA THR A 62 -19.84 1.56 -14.21
C THR A 62 -19.05 1.89 -15.48
N GLU A 63 -19.27 3.09 -15.99
CA GLU A 63 -18.52 3.56 -17.15
C GLU A 63 -17.05 3.81 -16.82
N VAL A 64 -16.73 3.99 -15.54
CA VAL A 64 -15.38 4.25 -15.11
C VAL A 64 -14.68 2.92 -14.83
N HIS A 65 -13.58 2.68 -15.53
CA HIS A 65 -12.82 1.44 -15.36
C HIS A 65 -12.00 1.49 -14.07
N ASN A 66 -12.11 0.43 -13.30
CA ASN A 66 -11.31 0.32 -12.08
C ASN A 66 -10.03 -0.45 -12.38
N VAL A 67 -8.90 0.10 -11.95
CA VAL A 67 -7.59 -0.50 -12.21
C VAL A 67 -7.52 -1.93 -11.68
N TRP A 68 -8.18 -2.18 -10.54
CA TRP A 68 -8.01 -3.45 -9.83
C TRP A 68 -8.80 -4.59 -10.43
N ALA A 69 -9.88 -4.32 -11.19
CA ALA A 69 -10.83 -5.39 -11.51
C ALA A 69 -11.21 -5.52 -12.97
N THR A 70 -10.91 -4.57 -13.83
CA THR A 70 -11.67 -4.41 -15.06
C THR A 70 -11.44 -5.50 -16.09
N HIS A 71 -10.23 -6.04 -16.24
CA HIS A 71 -9.98 -7.05 -17.28
C HIS A 71 -9.26 -8.28 -16.76
N ALA A 72 -8.95 -8.32 -15.48
CA ALA A 72 -8.09 -9.36 -14.94
C ALA A 72 -8.76 -10.33 -14.01
N CYS A 73 -9.95 -9.99 -13.47
CA CYS A 73 -10.59 -10.81 -12.45
C CYS A 73 -11.88 -11.40 -12.94
N VAL A 74 -12.14 -12.65 -12.55
CA VAL A 74 -13.40 -13.31 -12.82
C VAL A 74 -14.43 -12.91 -11.75
N PRO A 75 -15.72 -13.11 -11.98
CA PRO A 75 -16.71 -12.84 -10.94
C PRO A 75 -16.51 -13.72 -9.72
N THR A 76 -16.89 -13.19 -8.55
CA THR A 76 -16.78 -13.97 -7.31
C THR A 76 -17.83 -15.09 -7.27
N ASP A 77 -17.47 -16.15 -6.57
CA ASP A 77 -18.38 -17.26 -6.31
C ASP A 77 -19.48 -16.78 -5.36
N PRO A 78 -20.75 -16.94 -5.73
CA PRO A 78 -21.83 -16.54 -4.81
C PRO A 78 -21.92 -17.39 -3.55
N ASN A 79 -21.36 -18.61 -3.57
CA ASN A 79 -21.40 -19.51 -2.42
C ASN A 79 -19.99 -19.96 -2.06
N PRO A 80 -19.18 -19.09 -1.46
CA PRO A 80 -17.82 -19.48 -1.09
C PRO A 80 -17.85 -20.53 0.01
N GLN A 81 -17.08 -21.59 -0.17
CA GLN A 81 -17.03 -22.70 0.78
C GLN A 81 -15.77 -22.63 1.59
N GLU A 82 -15.92 -22.85 2.89
CA GLU A 82 -14.81 -22.93 3.81
C GLU A 82 -15.01 -24.18 4.64
N ILE A 83 -14.02 -25.04 4.66
CA ILE A 83 -14.12 -26.31 5.37
C ILE A 83 -13.13 -26.32 6.53
N UNK A 84 -13.50 -26.29 7.58
CA UNK A 84 -12.73 -26.29 8.69
C UNK A 84 -12.14 -27.63 8.80
N MET A 85 -11.08 -27.66 9.26
CA MET A 85 -10.35 -28.91 9.42
C MET A 85 -10.12 -29.17 10.88
N GLU A 86 -10.73 -30.25 11.36
CA GLU A 86 -10.63 -30.60 12.78
C GLU A 86 -9.28 -31.22 13.08
N ASN A 87 -8.71 -30.83 14.22
CA ASN A 87 -7.48 -31.40 14.77
C ASN A 87 -6.30 -31.30 13.79
N VAL A 88 -6.26 -30.24 13.00
CA VAL A 88 -5.17 -29.99 12.06
C VAL A 88 -4.34 -28.81 12.58
N THR A 89 -3.04 -29.01 12.66
CA THR A 89 -2.07 -27.97 13.00
C THR A 89 -1.18 -27.74 11.79
N GLU A 90 -1.02 -26.49 11.39
CA GLU A 90 -0.23 -26.15 10.20
C GLU A 90 0.68 -24.97 10.53
N ASN A 91 1.89 -25.04 10.00
CA ASN A 91 2.85 -23.95 10.15
C ASN A 91 2.63 -22.93 9.04
N PHE A 92 2.59 -21.66 9.45
CA PHE A 92 2.46 -20.53 8.54
C PHE A 92 3.62 -19.57 8.75
N ASN A 93 3.96 -18.83 7.70
CA ASN A 93 4.97 -17.78 7.78
C ASN A 93 4.56 -16.67 6.83
N MET A 94 3.96 -15.61 7.36
CA MET A 94 3.49 -14.50 6.54
C MET A 94 4.64 -13.73 5.87
N TRP A 95 5.84 -13.84 6.42
CA TRP A 95 7.00 -13.10 5.90
C TRP A 95 7.69 -13.82 4.75
N ASN A 96 7.31 -15.07 4.51
CA ASN A 96 7.80 -15.84 3.39
C ASN A 96 6.63 -16.56 2.74
N ASN A 97 5.73 -15.79 2.14
CA ASN A 97 4.50 -16.30 1.55
C ASN A 97 4.41 -15.79 0.12
N ASP A 98 4.44 -16.71 -0.83
CA ASP A 98 4.41 -16.34 -2.24
C ASP A 98 3.13 -15.63 -2.66
N MET A 99 2.06 -15.78 -1.90
CA MET A 99 0.81 -15.08 -2.21
C MET A 99 0.99 -13.57 -2.13
N ALA A 100 1.73 -13.10 -1.13
CA ALA A 100 1.99 -11.67 -0.99
C ALA A 100 2.84 -11.16 -2.15
N GLU A 101 3.86 -11.92 -2.54
CA GLU A 101 4.70 -11.53 -3.67
C GLU A 101 3.91 -11.51 -4.98
N GLN A 102 3.04 -12.47 -5.16
CA GLN A 102 2.22 -12.55 -6.36
C GLN A 102 1.25 -11.37 -6.43
N MET A 103 0.63 -11.00 -5.29
CA MET A 103 -0.25 -9.85 -5.25
C MET A 103 0.52 -8.57 -5.58
N HIS A 104 1.72 -8.43 -5.05
CA HIS A 104 2.54 -7.25 -5.33
C HIS A 104 2.84 -7.14 -6.83
N GLU A 105 3.23 -8.23 -7.46
CA GLU A 105 3.50 -8.24 -8.89
C GLU A 105 2.24 -7.94 -9.71
N ASP A 106 1.10 -8.49 -9.28
CA ASP A 106 -0.17 -8.25 -9.96
C ASP A 106 -0.57 -6.78 -9.90
N VAL A 107 -0.38 -6.15 -8.74
CA VAL A 107 -0.72 -4.75 -8.57
C VAL A 107 0.15 -3.89 -9.49
N ILE A 108 1.46 -4.15 -9.51
CA ILE A 108 2.36 -3.41 -10.39
C ILE A 108 1.97 -3.60 -11.86
N SER A 109 1.66 -4.82 -12.24
CA SER A 109 1.28 -5.12 -13.62
C SER A 109 -0.01 -4.41 -14.01
N LEU A 110 -0.98 -4.37 -13.13
CA LEU A 110 -2.26 -3.69 -13.41
C LEU A 110 -2.04 -2.19 -13.58
N TRP A 111 -1.20 -1.58 -12.76
CA TRP A 111 -0.86 -0.17 -12.91
C TRP A 111 -0.20 0.08 -14.27
N ASP A 112 0.79 -0.75 -14.64
CA ASP A 112 1.46 -0.58 -15.91
C ASP A 112 0.50 -0.69 -17.09
N GLN A 113 -0.39 -1.67 -17.04
CA GLN A 113 -1.37 -1.86 -18.11
C GLN A 113 -2.34 -0.71 -18.20
N SER A 114 -2.72 -0.12 -17.08
CA SER A 114 -3.66 0.99 -17.09
C SER A 114 -3.04 2.26 -17.65
N LEU A 115 -1.72 2.39 -17.57
CA LEU A 115 -1.03 3.58 -18.07
C LEU A 115 -0.60 3.48 -19.53
N LYS A 116 -0.56 2.28 -20.10
CA LYS A 116 -0.07 2.11 -21.48
C LYS A 116 -0.82 2.95 -22.51
N PRO A 117 -2.17 3.00 -22.49
CA PRO A 117 -2.89 3.79 -23.49
C PRO A 117 -3.00 5.27 -23.14
N CYS A 118 -2.39 5.72 -22.05
CA CYS A 118 -2.59 7.07 -21.55
C CYS A 118 -1.55 8.02 -22.09
N VAL A 119 -1.83 9.31 -21.96
CA VAL A 119 -1.03 10.37 -22.56
C VAL A 119 0.33 10.45 -21.87
N LYS A 120 1.40 10.46 -22.68
CA LYS A 120 2.75 10.69 -22.18
C LYS A 120 3.05 12.19 -22.17
N LEU A 121 3.60 12.65 -21.05
CA LEU A 121 3.82 14.08 -20.85
C LEU A 121 5.21 14.55 -21.23
N THR A 122 5.89 13.84 -22.12
CA THR A 122 7.19 14.26 -22.60
C THR A 122 7.20 15.71 -23.14
N PRO A 123 6.16 16.16 -23.85
CA PRO A 123 6.15 17.56 -24.29
C PRO A 123 6.13 18.60 -23.18
N LEU A 124 5.84 18.18 -21.93
CA LEU A 124 5.86 19.10 -20.80
C LEU A 124 7.22 19.20 -20.13
N CYS A 125 8.20 18.43 -20.59
CA CYS A 125 9.55 18.53 -20.05
C CYS A 125 10.28 19.69 -20.67
N VAL A 126 9.78 20.87 -20.38
CA VAL A 126 10.30 22.15 -20.85
C VAL A 126 10.56 23.03 -19.62
N THR A 127 11.26 24.13 -19.87
CA THR A 127 11.52 25.08 -18.80
C THR A 127 10.22 25.79 -18.41
N LEU A 128 9.95 25.82 -17.12
CA LEU A 128 8.78 26.51 -16.58
C LEU A 128 9.24 27.83 -15.94
N THR A 129 8.45 28.87 -16.11
CA THR A 129 8.64 30.13 -15.40
C THR A 129 7.56 30.21 -14.32
N CYS A 130 7.96 30.10 -13.06
CA CYS A 130 6.99 29.97 -11.96
C CYS A 130 7.04 31.17 -11.04
N THR A 131 5.88 31.63 -10.63
CA THR A 131 5.71 32.71 -9.67
C THR A 131 4.77 32.26 -8.56
N ASN A 132 4.73 33.06 -7.51
CA ASN A 132 3.81 32.78 -6.40
C ASN A 132 2.36 33.00 -6.85
N VAL A 133 1.47 32.21 -6.25
CA VAL A 133 0.04 32.36 -6.50
C VAL A 133 -0.45 33.58 -5.74
N ASN A 134 -1.14 34.48 -6.45
CA ASN A 134 -1.61 35.73 -5.87
C ASN A 134 -3.00 35.54 -5.29
N LYS A 135 -3.08 34.87 -4.14
CA LYS A 135 -4.35 34.55 -3.48
C LYS A 135 -4.29 34.88 -2.00
N THR A 136 -5.45 35.16 -1.44
CA THR A 136 -5.59 35.37 -0.02
C THR A 136 -5.41 34.04 0.72
N VAL A 137 -4.60 34.05 1.77
CA VAL A 137 -4.35 32.86 2.56
C VAL A 137 -4.92 33.08 3.94
N SER A 138 -5.54 32.05 4.51
CA SER A 138 -6.00 32.15 5.88
C SER A 138 -4.81 32.38 6.81
N LYS A 139 -5.04 33.09 7.91
CA LYS A 139 -3.95 33.53 8.77
C LYS A 139 -3.12 32.39 9.35
N SER A 140 -3.69 31.20 9.41
CA SER A 140 -3.01 30.03 9.94
C SER A 140 -2.16 29.29 8.90
N ASP A 141 -2.26 29.67 7.62
CA ASP A 141 -1.69 28.87 6.54
C ASP A 141 -0.66 29.63 5.71
N ASN A 142 0.19 30.42 6.39
CA ASN A 142 1.21 31.19 5.67
C ASN A 142 2.16 30.30 4.86
N GLU A 143 2.39 29.07 5.31
CA GLU A 143 3.27 28.17 4.59
C GLU A 143 2.64 27.57 3.36
N THR A 144 1.30 27.56 3.28
CA THR A 144 0.60 26.94 2.18
C THR A 144 0.74 27.71 0.88
N ILE A 145 0.97 29.04 0.94
CA ILE A 145 1.20 29.83 -0.27
C ILE A 145 2.38 29.28 -1.06
N GLN A 146 3.43 28.87 -0.34
CA GLN A 146 4.67 28.42 -0.98
C GLN A 146 4.54 27.03 -1.58
N GLU A 147 3.46 26.30 -1.24
CA GLU A 147 3.27 24.94 -1.74
C GLU A 147 2.73 24.92 -3.17
N ILE A 148 2.15 26.01 -3.64
CA ILE A 148 1.52 26.07 -4.97
C ILE A 148 2.18 27.19 -5.75
N ARG A 149 2.54 26.89 -7.00
CA ARG A 149 3.19 27.85 -7.89
C ARG A 149 2.40 27.97 -9.17
N ASN A 150 2.35 29.19 -9.70
CA ASN A 150 1.74 29.46 -11.01
C ASN A 150 2.85 29.44 -12.04
N CYS A 151 2.82 28.43 -12.92
CA CYS A 151 3.91 28.21 -13.86
C CYS A 151 3.43 28.42 -15.29
N SER A 152 4.21 29.17 -16.06
CA SER A 152 3.97 29.40 -17.49
C SER A 152 4.97 28.61 -18.29
N PHE A 153 4.52 28.08 -19.41
CA PHE A 153 5.36 27.32 -20.31
C PHE A 153 4.79 27.38 -21.72
N ASN A 154 5.60 26.98 -22.68
CA ASN A 154 5.20 26.96 -24.08
C ASN A 154 4.73 25.56 -24.44
N ALA A 155 3.44 25.42 -24.72
CA ALA A 155 2.86 24.15 -25.11
C ALA A 155 2.80 24.05 -26.64
N THR A 156 3.01 22.83 -27.13
CA THR A 156 2.92 22.57 -28.58
C THR A 156 1.47 22.66 -29.01
N THR A 157 1.22 23.32 -30.15
CA THR A 157 -0.11 23.38 -30.74
C THR A 157 -0.30 22.24 -31.74
N LEU A 158 -1.45 22.25 -32.46
CA LEU A 158 -1.70 21.28 -33.52
C LEU A 158 -0.66 21.37 -34.63
N LEU A 159 -0.11 22.57 -34.83
CA LEU A 159 0.99 22.76 -35.78
C LEU A 159 2.29 22.69 -35.00
N LYS A 160 3.20 21.82 -35.41
CA LYS A 160 4.46 21.61 -34.68
C LYS A 160 5.31 22.87 -34.59
N ASP A 161 5.13 23.79 -35.51
CA ASP A 161 5.95 24.99 -35.55
C ASP A 161 5.41 26.13 -34.71
N LYS A 162 4.19 26.00 -34.18
CA LYS A 162 3.58 27.04 -33.37
C LYS A 162 3.47 26.58 -31.93
N LYS A 163 3.98 27.41 -31.03
CA LYS A 163 3.90 27.16 -29.61
C LYS A 163 3.05 28.24 -28.98
N LYS A 164 2.21 27.82 -28.04
CA LYS A 164 1.33 28.73 -27.30
C LYS A 164 1.77 28.77 -25.84
N THR A 165 1.86 29.97 -25.30
CA THR A 165 2.18 30.12 -23.88
C THR A 165 0.93 29.84 -23.07
N VAL A 166 1.04 28.90 -22.13
CA VAL A 166 -0.05 28.53 -21.25
C VAL A 166 0.46 28.54 -19.82
N TYR A 167 -0.47 28.55 -18.88
CA TYR A 167 -0.10 28.48 -17.47
C TYR A 167 -0.91 27.40 -16.77
N ALA A 168 -0.35 26.90 -15.68
CA ALA A 168 -0.99 25.93 -14.82
C ALA A 168 -0.41 26.05 -13.42
N LEU A 169 -1.18 25.60 -12.45
CA LEU A 169 -0.70 25.55 -11.08
C LEU A 169 -0.07 24.19 -10.81
N PHE A 170 1.10 24.21 -10.19
CA PHE A 170 1.81 23.02 -9.80
C PHE A 170 2.12 23.08 -8.31
N TYR A 171 2.11 21.92 -7.67
CA TYR A 171 2.60 21.82 -6.30
C TYR A 171 4.11 21.93 -6.28
N ARG A 172 4.62 22.54 -5.22
CA ARG A 172 6.06 22.74 -5.07
C ARG A 172 6.85 21.43 -5.12
N LEU A 173 6.24 20.35 -4.62
CA LEU A 173 6.87 19.03 -4.64
C LEU A 173 7.06 18.46 -6.05
N ASP A 174 6.32 18.96 -7.01
CA ASP A 174 6.34 18.43 -8.38
C ASP A 174 7.33 19.16 -9.29
N ILE A 175 7.94 20.23 -8.81
CA ILE A 175 8.85 21.03 -9.63
C ILE A 175 10.21 21.18 -8.93
N VAL A 176 11.24 21.28 -9.75
CA VAL A 176 12.62 21.40 -9.30
C VAL A 176 13.16 22.76 -9.75
N PRO A 177 13.75 23.56 -8.85
CA PRO A 177 14.28 24.85 -9.28
C PRO A 177 15.53 24.69 -10.14
N LEU A 178 15.58 25.52 -11.18
CA LEU A 178 16.76 25.73 -11.99
C LEU A 178 17.31 27.12 -11.67
N ASN A 179 18.13 27.67 -12.55
CA ASN A 179 18.67 28.98 -12.32
C ASN A 179 17.68 30.09 -12.72
N ASP A 180 17.73 31.22 -12.04
CA ASP A 180 17.03 32.45 -12.39
C ASP A 180 15.50 32.32 -12.40
N GLY A 181 14.92 31.69 -11.37
CA GLY A 181 13.48 31.59 -11.26
C GLY A 181 12.84 30.64 -12.24
N LYS A 182 13.63 29.82 -12.89
CA LYS A 182 13.14 28.79 -13.80
C LYS A 182 13.00 27.47 -13.07
N TYR A 183 12.10 26.63 -13.55
CA TYR A 183 11.81 25.32 -12.95
C TYR A 183 11.62 24.29 -14.06
N ARG A 184 11.65 23.05 -13.66
CA ARG A 184 11.20 21.96 -14.50
C ARG A 184 10.42 20.96 -13.66
N LEU A 185 9.64 20.13 -14.33
CA LEU A 185 8.93 19.08 -13.60
C LEU A 185 9.93 18.07 -13.04
N ILE A 186 9.62 17.58 -11.86
CA ILE A 186 10.46 16.57 -11.24
C ILE A 186 10.43 15.30 -12.11
N ASN A 187 11.55 14.60 -12.16
CA ASN A 187 11.71 13.35 -12.92
C ASN A 187 11.75 13.51 -14.44
N CYS A 188 11.70 14.73 -14.98
CA CYS A 188 11.79 14.90 -16.43
C CYS A 188 13.12 14.44 -17.00
N ASN A 189 14.18 14.54 -16.19
CA ASN A 189 15.51 14.16 -16.65
C ASN A 189 15.84 12.69 -16.39
N THR A 190 15.01 11.99 -15.61
CA THR A 190 15.32 10.62 -15.20
C THR A 190 14.25 9.61 -15.56
N SER A 191 13.02 10.06 -15.85
CA SER A 191 11.89 9.15 -16.00
C SER A 191 10.98 9.62 -17.10
N ALA A 192 10.24 8.67 -17.67
CA ALA A 192 9.09 8.98 -18.52
C ALA A 192 7.89 9.24 -17.63
N ILE A 193 7.21 10.34 -17.88
CA ILE A 193 6.01 10.70 -17.10
C ILE A 193 4.78 10.43 -17.95
N THR A 194 3.84 9.66 -17.42
CA THR A 194 2.59 9.34 -18.07
C THR A 194 1.44 9.85 -17.23
N GLN A 195 0.53 10.58 -17.82
CA GLN A 195 -0.66 11.04 -17.13
C GLN A 195 -1.63 9.88 -16.98
N ALA A 196 -2.13 9.67 -15.77
CA ALA A 196 -3.16 8.64 -15.58
C ALA A 196 -4.40 9.02 -16.39
N CYS A 197 -5.01 8.03 -17.03
CA CYS A 197 -6.20 8.28 -17.84
C CYS A 197 -7.35 8.72 -16.93
N PRO A 198 -8.02 9.83 -17.25
CA PRO A 198 -9.10 10.30 -16.37
C PRO A 198 -10.27 9.34 -16.24
N LYS A 199 -10.43 8.41 -17.18
CA LYS A 199 -11.51 7.43 -17.13
C LYS A 199 -11.25 6.27 -16.18
N VAL A 200 -10.03 6.17 -15.61
CA VAL A 200 -9.63 5.06 -14.76
C VAL A 200 -9.64 5.53 -13.31
N THR A 201 -10.26 4.75 -12.43
CA THR A 201 -10.22 5.04 -11.00
C THR A 201 -9.20 4.16 -10.32
N PHE A 202 -8.62 4.68 -9.26
CA PHE A 202 -7.67 3.94 -8.43
C PHE A 202 -8.27 3.55 -7.08
N ASP A 203 -9.59 3.66 -6.92
CA ASP A 203 -10.23 3.27 -5.67
C ASP A 203 -10.11 1.76 -5.50
N PRO A 204 -9.52 1.29 -4.40
CA PRO A 204 -9.35 -0.15 -4.23
C PRO A 204 -10.69 -0.83 -4.00
N ILE A 205 -10.87 -1.97 -4.67
CA ILE A 205 -12.04 -2.82 -4.47
C ILE A 205 -11.57 -4.16 -3.94
N PRO A 206 -12.43 -4.88 -3.21
CA PRO A 206 -11.99 -6.16 -2.66
C PRO A 206 -11.66 -7.16 -3.77
N ILE A 207 -10.50 -7.78 -3.64
CA ILE A 207 -10.02 -8.80 -4.57
C ILE A 207 -9.83 -10.09 -3.81
N HIS A 208 -10.32 -11.19 -4.39
CA HIS A 208 -10.13 -12.53 -3.85
C HIS A 208 -9.10 -13.25 -4.69
N TYR A 209 -8.18 -13.94 -4.05
CA TYR A 209 -7.23 -14.79 -4.75
C TYR A 209 -7.67 -16.23 -4.63
N CYS A 210 -7.73 -16.93 -5.78
CA CYS A 210 -8.29 -18.25 -5.88
C CYS A 210 -7.29 -19.20 -6.53
N THR A 211 -7.50 -20.51 -6.22
CA THR A 211 -6.62 -21.53 -6.78
C THR A 211 -7.33 -22.29 -7.88
N UNK A 212 -6.61 -22.79 -8.54
CA UNK A 212 -7.03 -23.68 -9.54
C UNK A 212 -7.35 -25.01 -8.95
N ALA A 213 -7.87 -25.86 -9.85
CA ALA A 213 -8.19 -27.22 -9.44
C ALA A 213 -6.94 -28.01 -9.08
N GLY A 214 -7.06 -28.85 -8.10
CA GLY A 214 -5.95 -29.63 -7.59
C GLY A 214 -5.12 -28.94 -6.53
N TYR A 215 -5.42 -27.71 -6.22
CA TYR A 215 -4.77 -26.93 -5.18
C TYR A 215 -5.81 -26.42 -4.20
N ALA A 216 -5.34 -26.07 -3.01
CA ALA A 216 -6.20 -25.49 -1.98
C ALA A 216 -5.40 -24.45 -1.20
N ILE A 217 -6.13 -23.48 -0.68
CA ILE A 217 -5.55 -22.46 0.21
C ILE A 217 -5.89 -22.86 1.64
N LEU A 218 -4.90 -22.86 2.50
CA LEU A 218 -5.10 -23.06 3.92
C LEU A 218 -5.19 -21.70 4.60
N LYS A 219 -6.15 -21.58 5.49
CA LYS A 219 -6.45 -20.33 6.17
C LYS A 219 -6.30 -20.53 7.66
N CYS A 220 -5.54 -19.67 8.32
CA CYS A 220 -5.40 -19.71 9.76
C CYS A 220 -6.49 -18.85 10.40
N ASN A 221 -7.34 -19.49 11.21
CA ASN A 221 -8.43 -18.81 11.89
C ASN A 221 -8.15 -18.58 13.37
N ASP A 222 -6.93 -18.83 13.81
CA ASP A 222 -6.54 -18.63 15.19
C ASP A 222 -6.54 -17.13 15.50
N THR A 223 -7.34 -16.72 16.47
CA THR A 223 -7.50 -15.31 16.78
C THR A 223 -6.27 -14.67 17.42
N ARG A 224 -5.35 -15.48 17.92
CA ARG A 224 -4.13 -14.97 18.53
C ARG A 224 -2.89 -15.22 17.69
N PHE A 225 -3.07 -15.62 16.45
CA PHE A 225 -1.94 -15.96 15.60
C PHE A 225 -1.15 -14.71 15.21
N ASN A 226 0.15 -14.75 15.43
CA ASN A 226 1.02 -13.60 15.17
C ASN A 226 1.68 -13.60 13.79
N GLY A 227 1.26 -14.50 12.91
CA GLY A 227 1.76 -14.53 11.54
C GLY A 227 2.80 -15.59 11.25
N THR A 228 3.44 -16.15 12.26
CA THR A 228 4.46 -17.19 12.08
C THR A 228 4.26 -18.30 13.10
N GLY A 229 4.62 -19.51 12.70
CA GLY A 229 4.58 -20.65 13.60
C GLY A 229 3.34 -21.49 13.39
N GLN A 230 2.96 -22.24 14.42
CA GLN A 230 1.86 -23.18 14.35
C GLN A 230 0.52 -22.49 14.52
N CYS A 231 -0.40 -22.83 13.63
CA CYS A 231 -1.79 -22.41 13.74
C CYS A 231 -2.63 -23.64 14.05
N HIS A 232 -3.49 -23.51 15.07
CA HIS A 232 -4.27 -24.64 15.58
C HIS A 232 -5.71 -24.63 15.12
N ASN A 233 -6.14 -23.61 14.37
CA ASN A 233 -7.48 -23.51 13.85
C ASN A 233 -7.38 -23.23 12.37
N VAL A 234 -7.34 -24.28 11.56
CA VAL A 234 -7.06 -24.19 10.14
C VAL A 234 -8.28 -24.59 9.36
N SER A 235 -8.58 -23.84 8.32
CA SER A 235 -9.62 -24.23 7.36
C SER A 235 -9.02 -24.22 5.96
N THR A 236 -9.73 -24.86 5.04
CA THR A 236 -9.34 -24.84 3.64
C THR A 236 -10.37 -24.08 2.84
N VAL A 237 -9.90 -23.24 1.93
CA VAL A 237 -10.74 -22.44 1.07
C VAL A 237 -10.20 -22.52 -0.35
N GLN A 238 -11.07 -22.27 -1.31
CA GLN A 238 -10.63 -22.13 -2.70
C GLN A 238 -10.25 -20.71 -3.02
N CYS A 239 -10.85 -19.74 -2.34
CA CYS A 239 -10.55 -18.33 -2.53
C CYS A 239 -10.36 -17.66 -1.17
N THR A 240 -9.50 -16.67 -1.14
CA THR A 240 -9.36 -15.83 0.07
C THR A 240 -10.61 -14.95 0.24
N HIS A 241 -10.74 -14.35 1.40
CA HIS A 241 -11.73 -13.28 1.58
C HIS A 241 -11.35 -12.09 0.69
N GLY A 242 -12.23 -11.12 0.57
CA GLY A 242 -11.94 -9.93 -0.21
C GLY A 242 -10.91 -9.07 0.48
N ILE A 243 -9.83 -8.79 -0.22
CA ILE A 243 -8.74 -7.96 0.29
C ILE A 243 -8.66 -6.72 -0.58
N LYS A 244 -8.81 -5.54 0.02
CA LYS A 244 -8.64 -4.28 -0.70
C LYS A 244 -7.16 -3.98 -0.86
N PRO A 245 -6.67 -3.78 -2.10
CA PRO A 245 -5.26 -3.49 -2.31
C PRO A 245 -4.92 -2.03 -2.03
N VAL A 246 -5.07 -1.62 -0.78
CA VAL A 246 -4.79 -0.25 -0.37
C VAL A 246 -3.29 -0.06 -0.25
N VAL A 247 -2.76 0.97 -0.92
CA VAL A 247 -1.35 1.29 -0.87
C VAL A 247 -1.17 2.49 0.05
N SER A 248 -0.44 2.29 1.13
CA SER A 248 -0.19 3.35 2.11
C SER A 248 1.14 3.10 2.78
N THR A 249 1.60 4.10 3.53
CA THR A 249 2.80 3.98 4.35
C THR A 249 2.46 4.36 5.77
N GLN A 250 3.20 3.82 6.72
CA GLN A 250 3.11 4.09 8.15
C GLN A 250 1.82 3.59 8.79
N LEU A 251 0.67 3.99 8.25
CA LEU A 251 -0.64 3.57 8.77
C LEU A 251 -1.30 2.66 7.74
N LEU A 252 -1.80 1.52 8.19
CA LEU A 252 -2.52 0.60 7.30
C LEU A 252 -4.00 0.93 7.36
N LEU A 253 -4.59 1.14 6.19
CA LEU A 253 -5.95 1.65 6.09
C LEU A 253 -6.89 0.56 5.56
N ASN A 254 -8.08 0.52 6.14
CA ASN A 254 -9.21 -0.25 5.61
C ASN A 254 -8.94 -1.75 5.49
N GLY A 255 -8.03 -2.26 6.32
CA GLY A 255 -7.76 -3.68 6.39
C GLY A 255 -8.68 -4.37 7.38
N SER A 256 -8.38 -5.63 7.67
CA SER A 256 -9.12 -6.37 8.68
C SER A 256 -8.62 -6.02 10.08
N LEU A 257 -9.47 -6.27 11.07
CA LEU A 257 -9.13 -6.05 12.47
C LEU A 257 -8.85 -7.39 13.14
N ALA A 258 -8.02 -7.37 14.18
CA ALA A 258 -7.81 -8.54 15.01
C ALA A 258 -9.07 -8.83 15.79
N GLU A 259 -9.43 -10.10 15.91
CA GLU A 259 -10.67 -10.46 16.60
C GLU A 259 -10.54 -10.43 18.11
N GLY A 260 -9.35 -10.62 18.64
CA GLY A 260 -9.10 -10.55 20.06
C GLY A 260 -8.34 -9.30 20.46
N ASP A 261 -7.20 -9.48 21.08
CA ASP A 261 -6.32 -8.37 21.44
C ASP A 261 -5.50 -7.90 20.26
N ILE A 262 -4.87 -6.75 20.41
CA ILE A 262 -3.88 -6.26 19.46
C ILE A 262 -2.79 -7.30 19.27
N ILE A 263 -2.38 -7.51 18.02
CA ILE A 263 -1.35 -8.49 17.69
C ILE A 263 -0.12 -7.77 17.16
N ILE A 264 1.04 -8.11 17.72
CA ILE A 264 2.32 -7.58 17.27
C ILE A 264 2.95 -8.64 16.36
N LYS A 265 3.26 -8.25 15.13
CA LYS A 265 3.81 -9.16 14.13
C LYS A 265 5.18 -8.66 13.67
N SER A 266 6.15 -9.55 13.64
CA SER A 266 7.46 -9.23 13.08
C SER A 266 8.14 -10.52 12.67
N GLU A 267 8.96 -10.43 11.64
CA GLU A 267 9.76 -11.60 11.25
C GLU A 267 10.71 -11.99 12.37
N ASN A 268 11.27 -11.00 13.06
CA ASN A 268 12.16 -11.22 14.21
C ASN A 268 12.17 -9.96 15.06
N LEU A 269 11.50 -10.01 16.21
CA LEU A 269 11.39 -8.84 17.08
C LEU A 269 12.73 -8.43 17.69
N THR A 270 13.66 -9.37 17.84
CA THR A 270 14.97 -9.02 18.40
C THR A 270 15.85 -8.30 17.36
N ASN A 271 15.52 -8.39 16.10
CA ASN A 271 16.23 -7.70 15.04
C ASN A 271 15.54 -6.38 14.76
N ASN A 272 16.18 -5.28 15.12
CA ASN A 272 15.59 -3.95 14.97
C ASN A 272 15.45 -3.50 13.51
N VAL A 273 16.09 -4.19 12.58
CA VAL A 273 15.96 -3.91 11.15
C VAL A 273 14.59 -4.34 10.63
N LYS A 274 14.00 -5.35 11.24
CA LYS A 274 12.74 -5.92 10.77
C LYS A 274 11.55 -5.06 11.18
N THR A 275 10.69 -4.81 10.22
CA THR A 275 9.48 -4.03 10.44
C THR A 275 8.53 -4.74 11.37
N ILE A 276 7.91 -3.98 12.26
CA ILE A 276 6.89 -4.47 13.16
C ILE A 276 5.53 -4.03 12.62
N ILE A 277 4.62 -4.99 12.47
CA ILE A 277 3.24 -4.69 12.11
C ILE A 277 2.40 -4.79 13.38
N VAL A 278 1.69 -3.72 13.68
CA VAL A 278 0.73 -3.72 14.78
C VAL A 278 -0.66 -3.89 14.16
N HIS A 279 -1.31 -4.99 14.49
CA HIS A 279 -2.63 -5.30 13.98
C HIS A 279 -3.65 -4.93 15.05
N LEU A 280 -4.43 -3.88 14.78
CA LEU A 280 -5.35 -3.33 15.77
C LEU A 280 -6.61 -4.18 15.89
N ASN A 281 -7.19 -4.20 17.08
CA ASN A 281 -8.48 -4.86 17.30
C ASN A 281 -9.66 -3.89 17.21
N GLU A 282 -9.40 -2.60 17.27
CA GLU A 282 -10.41 -1.58 17.01
C GLU A 282 -9.82 -0.54 16.07
N SER A 283 -10.58 -0.16 15.06
CA SER A 283 -10.09 0.82 14.11
C SER A 283 -10.15 2.23 14.67
N VAL A 284 -9.29 3.08 14.14
CA VAL A 284 -9.30 4.51 14.45
C VAL A 284 -9.63 5.23 13.16
N GLU A 285 -10.70 6.01 13.18
CA GLU A 285 -11.11 6.73 11.98
C GLU A 285 -10.17 7.89 11.71
N ILE A 286 -9.81 8.05 10.45
CA ILE A 286 -9.02 9.18 9.98
C ILE A 286 -9.76 9.85 8.83
N VAL A 287 -9.97 11.16 8.94
CA VAL A 287 -10.68 11.95 7.94
C VAL A 287 -9.71 12.94 7.35
N CYS A 288 -9.46 12.84 6.06
CA CYS A 288 -8.47 13.67 5.37
C CYS A 288 -9.16 14.54 4.35
N THR A 289 -8.74 15.78 4.26
CA THR A 289 -9.39 16.79 3.45
C THR A 289 -8.37 17.63 2.70
N ARG A 290 -8.63 17.85 1.42
CA ARG A 290 -8.01 18.94 0.68
C ARG A 290 -9.07 20.01 0.53
N PRO A 291 -9.03 21.08 1.33
CA PRO A 291 -10.12 22.05 1.34
C PRO A 291 -10.11 23.01 0.16
N ASN A 292 -9.02 23.05 -0.60
CA ASN A 292 -8.93 23.95 -1.75
C ASN A 292 -9.89 23.51 -2.85
N ASN A 293 -10.65 24.48 -3.38
CA ASN A 293 -11.59 24.24 -4.46
C ASN A 293 -10.86 24.41 -5.78
N ASN A 294 -10.26 23.30 -6.26
CA ASN A 294 -9.46 23.34 -7.47
C ASN A 294 -10.33 23.28 -8.71
N THR A 295 -9.89 23.97 -9.75
CA THR A 295 -10.48 23.81 -11.08
C THR A 295 -9.53 23.02 -11.96
N ARG A 296 -10.07 22.28 -12.91
CA ARG A 296 -9.28 21.51 -13.86
C ARG A 296 -9.31 22.17 -15.21
N LYS A 297 -8.15 22.30 -15.81
CA LYS A 297 -7.93 22.99 -17.06
C LYS A 297 -7.35 21.98 -18.06
N SER A 298 -7.88 22.00 -19.29
CA SER A 298 -7.42 21.14 -20.35
C SER A 298 -6.42 21.90 -21.21
N ILE A 299 -5.24 21.34 -21.36
CA ILE A 299 -4.18 21.93 -22.19
C ILE A 299 -3.83 20.92 -23.26
N ARG A 300 -3.96 21.30 -24.51
CA ARG A 300 -3.61 20.41 -25.63
C ARG A 300 -2.11 20.42 -25.82
N ILE A 301 -1.50 19.24 -25.82
CA ILE A 301 -0.05 19.10 -25.97
C ILE A 301 0.35 18.31 -27.21
N GLY A 302 -0.61 17.91 -28.02
CA GLY A 302 -0.37 17.19 -29.26
C GLY A 302 -1.68 16.78 -29.90
N PRO A 303 -1.64 16.19 -31.11
CA PRO A 303 -2.88 15.74 -31.75
C PRO A 303 -3.57 14.66 -30.91
N GLY A 304 -4.79 14.96 -30.46
CA GLY A 304 -5.55 14.05 -29.62
C GLY A 304 -5.01 13.84 -28.23
N GLN A 305 -4.07 14.67 -27.79
CA GLN A 305 -3.45 14.52 -26.47
C GLN A 305 -3.76 15.75 -25.62
N THR A 306 -4.38 15.51 -24.47
CA THR A 306 -4.76 16.57 -23.55
C THR A 306 -4.09 16.36 -22.21
N PHE A 307 -3.48 17.43 -21.71
CA PHE A 307 -2.90 17.46 -20.36
C PHE A 307 -3.90 18.14 -19.45
N TYR A 308 -4.26 17.49 -18.36
CA TYR A 308 -5.19 18.05 -17.39
C TYR A 308 -4.40 18.66 -16.24
N ALA A 309 -4.51 19.96 -16.10
CA ALA A 309 -3.76 20.71 -15.11
C ALA A 309 -4.70 21.43 -14.16
N THR A 310 -4.18 21.84 -13.01
CA THR A 310 -4.90 22.71 -12.12
C THR A 310 -4.92 24.11 -12.71
N GLY A 311 -6.11 24.65 -12.96
CA GLY A 311 -6.22 25.97 -13.56
C GLY A 311 -6.21 27.09 -12.56
N ASP A 312 -7.03 26.96 -11.52
CA ASP A 312 -7.15 27.98 -10.49
C ASP A 312 -7.70 27.33 -9.23
N ILE A 313 -7.57 28.04 -8.12
CA ILE A 313 -8.17 27.65 -6.85
C ILE A 313 -9.19 28.70 -6.47
N ILE A 314 -10.43 28.29 -6.35
CA ILE A 314 -11.51 29.23 -6.02
C ILE A 314 -11.50 29.48 -4.52
N GLY A 315 -11.44 30.75 -4.13
CA GLY A 315 -11.42 31.14 -2.73
C GLY A 315 -10.03 31.12 -2.13
N ASP A 316 -9.98 30.99 -0.83
CA ASP A 316 -8.73 31.03 -0.08
C ASP A 316 -7.94 29.72 -0.25
N ILE A 317 -6.64 29.84 -0.17
CA ILE A 317 -5.76 28.66 -0.18
C ILE A 317 -5.62 28.16 1.26
N ARG A 318 -5.89 26.87 1.47
CA ARG A 318 -5.85 26.24 2.77
C ARG A 318 -5.01 24.98 2.74
N GLN A 319 -4.49 24.60 3.91
CA GLN A 319 -3.64 23.43 4.07
C GLN A 319 -4.47 22.14 4.07
N ALA A 320 -4.07 21.19 3.26
CA ALA A 320 -4.63 19.85 3.37
C ALA A 320 -4.24 19.24 4.71
N HIS A 321 -5.13 18.43 5.26
CA HIS A 321 -4.92 17.92 6.61
C HIS A 321 -5.75 16.67 6.85
N CYS A 322 -5.39 15.96 7.91
CA CYS A 322 -6.17 14.83 8.40
C CYS A 322 -6.51 15.04 9.86
N ASN A 323 -7.69 14.62 10.25
CA ASN A 323 -8.19 14.71 11.62
C ASN A 323 -8.39 13.30 12.19
N ILE A 324 -7.94 13.11 13.42
CA ILE A 324 -8.04 11.83 14.13
C ILE A 324 -8.54 12.17 15.53
N SER A 325 -9.47 11.36 16.07
CA SER A 325 -9.94 11.54 17.43
C SER A 325 -8.78 11.39 18.41
N LYS A 326 -8.54 12.42 19.21
CA LYS A 326 -7.41 12.43 20.14
C LYS A 326 -7.56 11.37 21.21
N GLY A 327 -8.76 11.24 21.77
CA GLY A 327 -8.99 10.25 22.80
C GLY A 327 -8.85 8.83 22.27
N LYS A 328 -9.39 8.57 21.09
CA LYS A 328 -9.31 7.24 20.50
C LYS A 328 -7.87 6.88 20.14
N TRP A 329 -7.12 7.84 19.61
CA TRP A 329 -5.72 7.59 19.24
C TRP A 329 -4.86 7.34 20.49
N ASN A 330 -5.04 8.14 21.54
CA ASN A 330 -4.27 7.96 22.77
C ASN A 330 -4.59 6.62 23.41
N GLU A 331 -5.86 6.23 23.42
CA GLU A 331 -6.26 4.92 23.92
C GLU A 331 -5.58 3.80 23.11
N THR A 332 -5.53 3.96 21.81
CA THR A 332 -4.91 2.97 20.93
C THR A 332 -3.41 2.85 21.20
N LEU A 333 -2.71 3.98 21.33
CA LEU A 333 -1.28 3.95 21.64
C LEU A 333 -1.01 3.31 23.00
N GLN A 334 -1.88 3.54 23.97
CA GLN A 334 -1.71 2.92 25.28
C GLN A 334 -1.86 1.40 25.19
N LYS A 335 -2.83 0.93 24.41
CA LYS A 335 -2.98 -0.51 24.20
C LYS A 335 -1.78 -1.11 23.48
N ILE A 336 -1.26 -0.38 22.49
CA ILE A 336 -0.08 -0.83 21.75
C ILE A 336 1.13 -0.90 22.69
N SER A 337 1.30 0.10 23.54
CA SER A 337 2.43 0.12 24.45
C SER A 337 2.36 -1.02 25.44
N LYS A 338 1.17 -1.36 25.93
CA LYS A 338 1.02 -2.50 26.83
C LYS A 338 1.38 -3.80 26.15
N LYS A 339 1.01 -3.96 24.87
CA LYS A 339 1.41 -5.15 24.11
C LYS A 339 2.91 -5.18 23.85
N LEU A 340 3.51 -4.05 23.54
CA LEU A 340 4.95 -3.99 23.33
C LEU A 340 5.72 -4.30 24.61
N ILE A 341 5.21 -3.90 25.77
CA ILE A 341 5.86 -4.21 27.04
C ILE A 341 5.89 -5.73 27.28
N GLU A 342 4.88 -6.46 26.82
CA GLU A 342 4.90 -7.91 26.94
C GLU A 342 6.07 -8.52 26.16
N HIS A 343 6.46 -7.91 25.06
CA HIS A 343 7.59 -8.38 24.26
C HIS A 343 8.92 -7.76 24.67
N PHE A 344 8.89 -6.61 25.33
CA PHE A 344 10.07 -5.91 25.81
C PHE A 344 9.88 -5.60 27.28
N PRO A 345 10.01 -6.62 28.14
CA PRO A 345 9.70 -6.44 29.57
C PRO A 345 10.69 -5.48 30.24
N ASN A 346 10.18 -4.74 31.20
CA ASN A 346 10.96 -3.78 31.99
C ASN A 346 11.54 -2.64 31.15
N LYS A 347 10.88 -2.32 30.04
CA LYS A 347 11.32 -1.21 29.18
C LYS A 347 10.27 -0.12 29.14
N THR A 348 10.72 1.10 29.04
CA THR A 348 9.85 2.23 28.73
C THR A 348 9.64 2.26 27.21
N ILE A 349 8.40 2.40 26.80
CA ILE A 349 8.05 2.43 25.38
C ILE A 349 7.86 3.88 24.97
N LYS A 350 8.62 4.30 23.98
CA LYS A 350 8.55 5.66 23.50
C LYS A 350 8.23 5.68 22.02
N PHE A 351 7.26 6.47 21.63
CA PHE A 351 6.90 6.68 20.23
C PHE A 351 7.46 8.02 19.78
N GLU A 352 8.21 8.01 18.70
CA GLU A 352 8.78 9.22 18.13
C GLU A 352 8.48 9.26 16.63
N ALA A 353 8.62 10.45 16.06
CA ALA A 353 8.39 10.66 14.63
C ALA A 353 9.42 9.91 13.81
N SER A 354 9.15 9.77 12.52
CA SER A 354 10.07 9.14 11.59
C SER A 354 11.41 9.84 11.61
N SER A 355 12.49 9.07 11.52
CA SER A 355 13.84 9.60 11.66
C SER A 355 14.37 10.28 10.42
N GLY A 356 13.71 10.13 9.27
CA GLY A 356 14.15 10.75 8.04
C GLY A 356 14.13 9.79 6.88
N GLY A 357 14.44 10.31 5.70
CA GLY A 357 14.41 9.54 4.46
C GLY A 357 13.56 10.24 3.43
N ASP A 358 13.16 9.47 2.43
CA ASP A 358 12.29 9.97 1.38
C ASP A 358 10.92 10.34 1.93
N LEU A 359 10.27 11.28 1.27
CA LEU A 359 8.95 11.74 1.69
C LEU A 359 7.95 10.58 1.79
N GLU A 360 8.08 9.60 0.92
CA GLU A 360 7.17 8.46 0.88
C GLU A 360 7.19 7.61 2.13
N ILE A 361 8.31 7.58 2.86
CA ILE A 361 8.42 6.78 4.08
C ILE A 361 8.45 7.60 5.36
N THR A 362 8.78 8.89 5.27
CA THR A 362 8.78 9.76 6.45
C THR A 362 7.40 10.32 6.76
N THR A 363 6.45 10.14 5.87
CA THR A 363 5.07 10.60 6.05
C THR A 363 4.13 9.44 5.84
N HIS A 364 2.88 9.66 6.26
CA HIS A 364 1.79 8.77 5.91
C HIS A 364 1.32 9.14 4.51
N SER A 365 1.67 8.32 3.53
CA SER A 365 1.28 8.57 2.16
C SER A 365 0.14 7.64 1.78
N PHE A 366 -0.82 8.15 1.01
CA PHE A 366 -1.97 7.38 0.59
C PHE A 366 -2.66 8.09 -0.56
N ASN A 367 -3.58 7.40 -1.19
CA ASN A 367 -4.38 7.93 -2.30
C ASN A 367 -5.78 8.22 -1.79
N CYS A 368 -6.23 9.46 -1.99
CA CYS A 368 -7.56 9.88 -1.63
C CYS A 368 -8.27 10.35 -2.91
N ARG A 369 -9.17 9.52 -3.43
CA ARG A 369 -9.99 9.84 -4.60
C ARG A 369 -9.19 10.30 -5.82
N GLY A 370 -7.97 9.78 -5.96
CA GLY A 370 -7.11 10.12 -7.09
C GLY A 370 -6.04 11.17 -6.79
N GLU A 371 -6.07 11.79 -5.62
CA GLU A 371 -5.02 12.69 -5.18
C GLU A 371 -4.12 11.97 -4.18
N PHE A 372 -2.82 12.24 -4.25
CA PHE A 372 -1.85 11.55 -3.41
C PHE A 372 -1.39 12.47 -2.29
N PHE A 373 -1.69 12.06 -1.07
CA PHE A 373 -1.43 12.82 0.14
C PHE A 373 -0.19 12.31 0.84
N TYR A 374 0.55 13.23 1.43
CA TYR A 374 1.75 12.95 2.23
C TYR A 374 1.62 13.72 3.53
N CYS A 375 1.26 13.01 4.60
CA CYS A 375 0.84 13.64 5.83
C CYS A 375 1.90 13.46 6.91
N ASN A 376 2.25 14.54 7.58
CA ASN A 376 3.24 14.55 8.64
C ASN A 376 2.62 13.98 9.90
N THR A 377 3.11 12.82 10.32
CA THR A 377 2.55 12.09 11.46
C THR A 377 3.28 12.39 12.78
N SER A 378 4.08 13.43 12.84
CA SER A 378 4.82 13.77 14.08
C SER A 378 3.88 13.99 15.26
N GLY A 379 2.69 14.53 15.02
CA GLY A 379 1.72 14.74 16.08
C GLY A 379 1.06 13.49 16.59
N LEU A 380 1.17 12.38 15.86
CA LEU A 380 0.62 11.10 16.27
C LEU A 380 1.60 10.27 17.09
N PHE A 381 2.87 10.40 16.83
CA PHE A 381 3.91 9.57 17.45
C PHE A 381 4.82 10.45 18.29
N ASN A 382 4.32 10.82 19.45
CA ASN A 382 5.04 11.67 20.39
C ASN A 382 4.53 11.42 21.80
N SER A 383 4.88 10.25 22.33
CA SER A 383 4.39 9.87 23.66
C SER A 383 5.33 8.83 24.27
N THR A 384 5.28 8.73 25.59
CA THR A 384 6.11 7.81 26.35
C THR A 384 5.24 7.04 27.34
N TYR A 385 5.48 5.74 27.48
CA TYR A 385 4.74 4.88 28.38
C TYR A 385 5.72 4.11 29.24
N LEU A 386 5.52 4.19 30.55
CA LEU A 386 6.40 3.53 31.52
C LEU A 386 6.22 2.02 31.45
N SER A 387 7.13 1.30 32.07
CA SER A 387 7.14 -0.16 32.00
C SER A 387 5.93 -0.81 32.61
N ASN A 388 5.16 -0.08 33.45
CA ASN A 388 3.88 -0.58 33.95
C ASN A 388 2.70 -0.24 33.04
N GLY A 389 2.95 0.36 31.88
CA GLY A 389 1.91 0.72 30.94
C GLY A 389 1.29 2.08 31.14
N THR A 390 1.76 2.82 32.14
CA THR A 390 1.20 4.13 32.46
C THR A 390 1.78 5.20 31.54
N TYR A 391 0.94 6.08 31.05
CA TYR A 391 1.37 7.20 30.22
C TYR A 391 2.25 8.13 31.06
N ASN A 392 3.44 8.43 30.53
CA ASN A 392 4.38 9.34 31.19
C ASN A 392 4.30 10.70 30.50
N GLY A 393 3.38 11.51 30.97
CA GLY A 393 3.24 12.85 30.41
C GLY A 393 2.18 13.62 31.18
N THR A 394 2.19 14.93 31.02
CA THR A 394 1.15 15.76 31.59
C THR A 394 -0.10 15.66 30.74
N ALA A 395 -1.25 15.75 31.41
CA ALA A 395 -2.52 15.79 30.68
C ALA A 395 -2.51 17.01 29.75
N ASP A 396 -2.87 16.78 28.51
CA ASP A 396 -2.91 17.84 27.53
C ASP A 396 -4.01 18.80 27.90
N GLU A 397 -3.63 20.04 28.17
CA GLU A 397 -4.58 21.09 28.53
C GLU A 397 -5.34 21.65 27.34
N SER A 398 -4.94 21.27 26.12
CA SER A 398 -5.67 21.74 24.95
C SER A 398 -7.06 21.11 24.94
N ASN A 399 -8.06 21.94 24.68
CA ASN A 399 -9.44 21.48 24.66
C ASN A 399 -9.80 20.83 23.33
N SER A 400 -8.83 20.60 22.47
CA SER A 400 -9.09 20.00 21.18
C SER A 400 -9.42 18.53 21.33
N SER A 401 -10.50 18.11 20.71
CA SER A 401 -10.93 16.72 20.72
C SER A 401 -10.31 15.90 19.59
N SER A 402 -9.58 16.54 18.68
CA SER A 402 -8.98 15.86 17.56
C SER A 402 -7.54 16.30 17.36
N ILE A 403 -6.76 15.38 16.81
CA ILE A 403 -5.41 15.66 16.35
C ILE A 403 -5.48 15.97 14.88
N THR A 404 -4.91 17.13 14.49
CA THR A 404 -4.85 17.52 13.09
C THR A 404 -3.41 17.41 12.61
N ILE A 405 -3.20 16.62 11.58
CA ILE A 405 -1.88 16.49 10.99
C ILE A 405 -1.86 17.15 9.61
N PRO A 406 -0.84 17.94 9.31
CA PRO A 406 -0.78 18.62 8.02
C PRO A 406 -0.34 17.68 6.91
N CYS A 407 -0.89 17.91 5.72
CA CYS A 407 -0.61 17.06 4.56
C CYS A 407 -0.13 17.91 3.40
N ARG A 408 0.75 17.34 2.61
CA ARG A 408 1.16 17.89 1.33
C ARG A 408 0.60 17.01 0.23
N ILE A 409 0.45 17.57 -0.96
CA ILE A 409 -0.11 16.84 -2.10
C ILE A 409 0.92 16.84 -3.22
N LYS A 410 1.01 15.70 -3.90
CA LYS A 410 1.94 15.53 -4.99
C LYS A 410 1.20 14.91 -6.17
N GLN A 411 1.45 15.41 -7.37
CA GLN A 411 0.82 14.89 -8.57
C GLN A 411 1.75 14.00 -9.39
N ILE A 412 3.06 14.23 -9.32
CA ILE A 412 4.02 13.38 -10.04
C ILE A 412 4.58 12.37 -9.07
N ILE A 413 4.30 11.10 -9.31
CA ILE A 413 4.53 10.04 -8.34
C ILE A 413 5.39 8.95 -8.99
N ASN A 414 6.45 8.54 -8.29
CA ASN A 414 7.24 7.37 -8.66
C ASN A 414 6.59 6.14 -8.04
N MET A 415 5.79 5.45 -8.82
CA MET A 415 5.11 4.27 -8.30
C MET A 415 6.12 3.18 -7.98
N TRP A 416 5.92 2.57 -6.81
CA TRP A 416 6.71 1.42 -6.36
C TRP A 416 8.20 1.73 -6.26
N GLN A 417 8.55 3.01 -6.18
CA GLN A 417 9.94 3.49 -6.12
C GLN A 417 10.80 2.98 -7.27
N GLU A 418 10.17 2.68 -8.41
CA GLU A 418 10.90 2.24 -9.59
C GLU A 418 11.53 3.43 -10.28
N VAL A 419 12.79 3.28 -10.66
CA VAL A 419 13.51 4.27 -11.44
C VAL A 419 13.07 4.15 -12.90
N GLY A 420 12.80 5.29 -13.53
CA GLY A 420 12.50 5.33 -14.96
C GLY A 420 11.04 5.50 -15.31
N ARG A 421 10.14 5.40 -14.35
CA ARG A 421 8.71 5.60 -14.60
C ARG A 421 8.08 6.47 -13.54
N ALA A 422 7.29 7.42 -13.99
CA ALA A 422 6.54 8.28 -13.09
C ALA A 422 5.13 8.46 -13.64
N MET A 423 4.18 8.66 -12.75
CA MET A 423 2.80 8.89 -13.12
C MET A 423 2.40 10.30 -12.69
N TYR A 424 1.68 10.99 -13.55
CA TYR A 424 1.06 12.26 -13.19
C TYR A 424 -0.41 11.99 -12.91
N ALA A 425 -0.86 12.34 -11.70
CA ALA A 425 -2.25 12.17 -11.31
C ALA A 425 -3.01 13.45 -11.66
N PRO A 426 -3.98 13.39 -12.59
CA PRO A 426 -4.71 14.60 -12.94
C PRO A 426 -5.45 15.18 -11.74
N PRO A 427 -5.61 16.50 -11.68
CA PRO A 427 -6.28 17.09 -10.53
C PRO A 427 -7.76 16.74 -10.49
N ILE A 428 -8.28 16.65 -9.28
CA ILE A 428 -9.71 16.44 -9.04
C ILE A 428 -10.33 17.79 -8.75
N GLU A 429 -11.42 18.08 -9.45
CA GLU A 429 -12.13 19.35 -9.26
C GLU A 429 -12.83 19.42 -7.92
N GLY A 430 -12.93 20.63 -7.39
CA GLY A 430 -13.59 20.88 -6.13
C GLY A 430 -12.70 20.53 -4.95
N ASN A 431 -13.29 20.49 -3.78
CA ASN A 431 -12.61 19.99 -2.58
C ASN A 431 -12.86 18.50 -2.44
N ILE A 432 -11.96 17.81 -1.73
CA ILE A 432 -12.13 16.36 -1.55
C ILE A 432 -11.95 16.02 -0.07
N THR A 433 -12.68 14.99 0.34
CA THR A 433 -12.60 14.45 1.69
C THR A 433 -12.68 12.94 1.61
N CYS A 434 -11.81 12.28 2.38
CA CYS A 434 -11.78 10.81 2.48
C CYS A 434 -11.90 10.42 3.93
N LYS A 435 -12.72 9.40 4.18
CA LYS A 435 -12.77 8.74 5.49
C LYS A 435 -12.17 7.36 5.35
N SER A 436 -11.26 7.04 6.24
CA SER A 436 -10.62 5.73 6.27
C SER A 436 -10.52 5.25 7.69
N ASN A 437 -10.31 3.96 7.85
CA ASN A 437 -10.11 3.35 9.16
C ASN A 437 -8.68 2.87 9.27
N ILE A 438 -7.98 3.35 10.29
CA ILE A 438 -6.64 2.85 10.60
C ILE A 438 -6.83 1.50 11.28
N THR A 439 -6.32 0.45 10.64
CA THR A 439 -6.45 -0.92 11.16
C THR A 439 -5.12 -1.52 11.54
N GLY A 440 -4.02 -0.83 11.27
CA GLY A 440 -2.71 -1.30 11.63
C GLY A 440 -1.68 -0.21 11.51
N LEU A 441 -0.51 -0.49 12.07
CA LEU A 441 0.63 0.43 12.02
C LEU A 441 1.86 -0.33 11.58
N LEU A 442 2.74 0.37 10.87
CA LEU A 442 4.08 -0.14 10.57
C LEU A 442 5.07 0.63 11.45
N LEU A 443 5.82 -0.09 12.26
CA LEU A 443 6.78 0.51 13.18
C LEU A 443 8.16 -0.06 12.95
N VAL A 444 9.17 0.76 13.18
CA VAL A 444 10.55 0.30 13.26
C VAL A 444 11.09 0.68 14.63
N ARG A 445 11.90 -0.21 15.19
CA ARG A 445 12.48 0.00 16.51
C ARG A 445 13.89 0.56 16.34
N ASP A 446 14.22 1.59 17.09
CA ASP A 446 15.57 2.13 17.06
C ASP A 446 16.54 1.10 17.59
N GLY A 447 17.62 0.90 16.85
CA GLY A 447 18.69 0.05 17.28
C GLY A 447 19.91 0.90 17.61
N GLY A 448 21.01 0.21 17.86
CA GLY A 448 22.27 0.84 18.14
C GLY A 448 22.93 0.20 19.31
N GLU A 449 24.24 0.31 19.35
CA GLU A 449 25.01 -0.20 20.45
C GLU A 449 24.71 0.63 21.69
N GLU A 450 24.52 -0.05 22.77
CA GLU A 450 24.31 0.60 24.04
C GLU A 450 25.56 1.36 24.43
N GLN A 451 25.43 2.66 24.38
CA GLN A 451 26.50 3.49 24.89
C GLN A 451 26.10 3.97 26.26
N ASN A 452 26.80 3.45 27.26
CA ASN A 452 26.78 3.97 28.62
C ASN A 452 25.54 3.70 29.45
N GLY A 453 24.98 2.54 29.40
CA GLY A 453 24.08 2.01 30.41
C GLY A 453 22.85 2.80 30.77
N THR A 454 22.71 4.03 30.34
CA THR A 454 21.57 4.86 30.70
C THR A 454 20.45 4.80 29.68
N GLY A 455 20.71 4.26 28.48
CA GLY A 455 19.71 4.13 27.45
C GLY A 455 19.03 2.79 27.40
N ASN A 456 19.37 1.90 28.30
CA ASN A 456 18.93 0.52 28.24
C ASN A 456 17.47 0.32 28.61
N ASP A 457 16.87 1.32 29.24
CA ASP A 457 15.53 1.16 29.78
C ASP A 457 14.44 1.64 28.83
N THR A 458 14.79 2.14 27.67
CA THR A 458 13.83 2.71 26.75
C THR A 458 13.97 2.07 25.38
N GLU A 459 12.82 1.66 24.82
CA GLU A 459 12.72 1.23 23.43
C GLU A 459 11.95 2.29 22.67
N ILE A 460 12.53 2.75 21.54
CA ILE A 460 11.92 3.80 20.74
C ILE A 460 11.35 3.18 19.48
N PHE A 461 10.09 3.47 19.22
CA PHE A 461 9.37 2.97 18.04
C PHE A 461 8.97 4.13 17.18
N ARG A 462 9.29 4.05 15.88
CA ARG A 462 8.99 5.10 14.92
C ARG A 462 8.13 4.54 13.80
N PRO A 463 7.21 5.34 13.25
CA PRO A 463 6.49 4.87 12.08
C PRO A 463 7.47 4.70 10.91
N GLY A 464 7.24 3.67 10.10
CA GLY A 464 8.14 3.40 9.01
C GLY A 464 7.48 2.68 7.89
N GLY A 465 8.23 2.45 6.87
CA GLY A 465 7.99 1.53 5.82
C GLY A 465 6.70 1.66 5.03
N GLY A 466 6.55 0.71 4.14
CA GLY A 466 5.43 0.57 3.27
C GLY A 466 5.76 -0.42 2.17
#